data_6a23ab57e792af14a85510ffd00f061b
#
_entry.id   6a23ab57e792af14a85510ffd00f061b
#
_cell.length_a   1.000
_cell.length_b   1.000
_cell.length_c   1.000
_cell.angle_alpha   90.00
_cell.angle_beta   90.00
_cell.angle_gamma   90.00
#
_symmetry.space_group_name_H-M   'P 1'
#
loop_
_entity.id
_entity.type
_entity.pdbx_description
1 polymer ?
#
loop_
_entity_poly.entity_id
_entity_poly.type
_entity_poly.pdbx_seq_one_letter_code
_entity_poly.pdbx_strand_id
1 'polypeptide(L)'
;MKRRVKQQMGYRGRVISALFVAILLLFIREMVSIHFGHPPHPYPIPAIIVLILAWLLGKQYDKYVYLSTRDPLTGLYNRRYVHDKFRSLAKYADRKNVNISILLLDVNDFKEINDQYGHQEGDSVLGTLSTLLRHSFGPKDILARWGGDEFIILSVFSDVNVLSNKINDFKSRLDAEDWEYKGNVSISIGQAVYPVDAANLQKLLDLADNNMYEEKVHFKKKRGIQKSNI
;
A
#
# COMPACT_ATOMS: atom_id res chain seq x y z
N MET A 1 4.02 -16.58 -5.18
CA MET A 1 3.35 -15.85 -4.08
C MET A 1 4.05 -15.94 -2.72
N LYS A 2 4.31 -17.12 -2.11
CA LYS A 2 4.97 -17.25 -0.78
C LYS A 2 6.37 -16.57 -0.66
N ARG A 3 7.20 -16.53 -1.73
CA ARG A 3 8.52 -15.87 -1.69
C ARG A 3 8.43 -14.34 -1.66
N ARG A 4 7.48 -13.71 -2.41
CA ARG A 4 7.29 -12.24 -2.40
C ARG A 4 6.79 -11.73 -1.05
N VAL A 5 5.86 -12.44 -0.41
CA VAL A 5 5.35 -12.12 0.94
C VAL A 5 6.49 -12.09 1.97
N LYS A 6 7.42 -13.05 1.89
CA LYS A 6 8.56 -13.17 2.83
C LYS A 6 9.55 -12.00 2.69
N GLN A 7 9.68 -11.42 1.49
CA GLN A 7 10.63 -10.34 1.20
C GLN A 7 10.10 -8.95 1.60
N GLN A 8 8.77 -8.78 1.70
CA GLN A 8 8.11 -7.52 2.05
C GLN A 8 7.67 -7.43 3.52
N MET A 9 7.74 -8.53 4.27
CA MET A 9 7.44 -8.53 5.71
C MET A 9 8.51 -7.77 6.48
N GLY A 10 8.10 -6.75 7.24
CA GLY A 10 8.99 -6.02 8.14
C GLY A 10 9.60 -6.93 9.20
N TYR A 11 10.75 -6.51 9.75
CA TYR A 11 11.44 -7.21 10.84
C TYR A 11 11.24 -6.52 12.20
N ARG A 12 10.46 -5.46 12.24
CA ARG A 12 10.33 -4.59 13.42
C ARG A 12 9.80 -5.32 14.64
N GLY A 13 8.74 -6.12 14.49
CA GLY A 13 8.15 -6.89 15.59
C GLY A 13 9.15 -7.87 16.17
N ARG A 14 9.88 -8.62 15.33
CA ARG A 14 10.93 -9.57 15.77
C ARG A 14 12.06 -8.90 16.51
N VAL A 15 12.57 -7.79 15.97
CA VAL A 15 13.70 -7.07 16.56
C VAL A 15 13.28 -6.42 17.89
N ILE A 16 12.13 -5.75 17.92
CA ILE A 16 11.65 -5.08 19.14
C ILE A 16 11.37 -6.11 20.24
N SER A 17 10.68 -7.22 19.94
CA SER A 17 10.38 -8.24 20.95
C SER A 17 11.64 -8.93 21.48
N ALA A 18 12.59 -9.27 20.62
CA ALA A 18 13.86 -9.86 21.02
C ALA A 18 14.73 -8.90 21.86
N LEU A 19 14.84 -7.62 21.46
CA LEU A 19 15.57 -6.60 22.22
C LEU A 19 14.94 -6.34 23.59
N PHE A 20 13.62 -6.20 23.64
CA PHE A 20 12.90 -6.00 24.91
C PHE A 20 13.16 -7.13 25.88
N VAL A 21 13.05 -8.38 25.43
CA VAL A 21 13.30 -9.57 26.27
C VAL A 21 14.77 -9.65 26.67
N ALA A 22 15.71 -9.34 25.76
CA ALA A 22 17.14 -9.35 26.07
C ALA A 22 17.48 -8.32 27.17
N ILE A 23 16.96 -7.10 27.07
CA ILE A 23 17.13 -6.04 28.06
C ILE A 23 16.52 -6.48 29.41
N LEU A 24 15.34 -7.05 29.40
CA LEU A 24 14.67 -7.54 30.61
C LEU A 24 15.48 -8.67 31.30
N LEU A 25 16.02 -9.60 30.53
CA LEU A 25 16.87 -10.67 31.06
C LEU A 25 18.18 -10.13 31.65
N LEU A 26 18.81 -9.12 31.01
CA LEU A 26 19.97 -8.43 31.56
C LEU A 26 19.63 -7.74 32.87
N PHE A 27 18.53 -7.02 32.93
CA PHE A 27 18.09 -6.31 34.12
C PHE A 27 17.82 -7.28 35.28
N ILE A 28 17.08 -8.38 35.05
CA ILE A 28 16.81 -9.41 36.05
C ILE A 28 18.13 -10.02 36.56
N ARG A 29 19.05 -10.32 35.66
CA ARG A 29 20.37 -10.88 36.01
C ARG A 29 21.14 -9.96 36.94
N GLU A 30 21.22 -8.66 36.64
CA GLU A 30 21.94 -7.69 37.48
C GLU A 30 21.24 -7.50 38.82
N MET A 31 19.92 -7.44 38.88
CA MET A 31 19.15 -7.36 40.12
C MET A 31 19.38 -8.57 41.02
N VAL A 32 19.39 -9.79 40.47
CA VAL A 32 19.67 -11.02 41.20
C VAL A 32 21.12 -11.01 41.72
N SER A 33 22.10 -10.59 40.92
CA SER A 33 23.52 -10.48 41.30
C SER A 33 23.70 -9.52 42.48
N ILE A 34 23.06 -8.36 42.44
CA ILE A 34 23.14 -7.37 43.51
C ILE A 34 22.49 -7.91 44.81
N HIS A 35 21.33 -8.53 44.66
CA HIS A 35 20.56 -9.00 45.83
C HIS A 35 21.23 -10.16 46.57
N PHE A 36 21.78 -11.10 45.84
CA PHE A 36 22.39 -12.32 46.41
C PHE A 36 23.94 -12.23 46.56
N GLY A 37 24.57 -11.17 46.14
CA GLY A 37 26.02 -10.95 46.27
C GLY A 37 26.89 -11.95 45.49
N HIS A 38 26.34 -12.63 44.49
CA HIS A 38 27.03 -13.61 43.68
C HIS A 38 27.40 -13.01 42.29
N PRO A 39 28.58 -13.39 41.73
CA PRO A 39 28.87 -12.96 40.34
C PRO A 39 27.86 -13.52 39.38
N PRO A 40 27.52 -12.75 38.30
CA PRO A 40 26.52 -13.17 37.35
C PRO A 40 26.92 -14.44 36.60
N HIS A 41 26.15 -15.51 36.78
CA HIS A 41 26.32 -16.77 36.05
C HIS A 41 25.98 -16.63 34.55
N PRO A 42 26.52 -17.51 33.68
CA PRO A 42 26.09 -17.56 32.28
C PRO A 42 24.59 -17.77 32.18
N TYR A 43 23.99 -17.24 31.12
CA TYR A 43 22.54 -17.35 30.93
C TYR A 43 22.09 -18.82 30.90
N PRO A 44 21.12 -19.22 31.72
CA PRO A 44 20.63 -20.58 31.69
C PRO A 44 19.87 -20.87 30.40
N ILE A 45 19.82 -22.13 29.99
CA ILE A 45 19.05 -22.60 28.83
C ILE A 45 17.63 -21.99 28.74
N PRO A 46 16.87 -21.82 29.84
CA PRO A 46 15.56 -21.15 29.80
C PRO A 46 15.58 -19.74 29.21
N ALA A 47 16.63 -18.96 29.42
CA ALA A 47 16.75 -17.61 28.85
C ALA A 47 16.85 -17.65 27.33
N ILE A 48 17.56 -18.60 26.77
CA ILE A 48 17.67 -18.82 25.31
C ILE A 48 16.29 -19.22 24.74
N ILE A 49 15.57 -20.10 25.45
CA ILE A 49 14.21 -20.51 25.02
C ILE A 49 13.27 -19.29 24.99
N VAL A 50 13.31 -18.43 26.01
CA VAL A 50 12.48 -17.21 26.06
C VAL A 50 12.80 -16.26 24.91
N LEU A 51 14.09 -16.10 24.55
CA LEU A 51 14.49 -15.27 23.39
C LEU A 51 13.98 -15.86 22.07
N ILE A 52 14.04 -17.18 21.89
CA ILE A 52 13.52 -17.85 20.71
C ILE A 52 11.99 -17.65 20.62
N LEU A 53 11.27 -17.82 21.73
CA LEU A 53 9.83 -17.59 21.79
C LEU A 53 9.48 -16.13 21.46
N ALA A 54 10.21 -15.16 22.01
CA ALA A 54 10.01 -13.75 21.70
C ALA A 54 10.21 -13.45 20.22
N TRP A 55 11.24 -14.03 19.61
CA TRP A 55 11.48 -13.94 18.17
C TRP A 55 10.34 -14.53 17.32
N LEU A 56 9.84 -15.72 17.70
CA LEU A 56 8.74 -16.38 17.03
C LEU A 56 7.43 -15.58 17.16
N LEU A 57 7.13 -15.05 18.33
CA LEU A 57 5.97 -14.18 18.56
C LEU A 57 6.07 -12.89 17.75
N GLY A 58 7.24 -12.26 17.74
CA GLY A 58 7.50 -11.08 16.90
C GLY A 58 7.32 -11.38 15.41
N LYS A 59 7.72 -12.57 14.95
CA LYS A 59 7.49 -13.02 13.57
C LYS A 59 6.00 -13.22 13.25
N GLN A 60 5.22 -13.74 14.20
CA GLN A 60 3.77 -13.86 14.03
C GLN A 60 3.11 -12.49 14.00
N TYR A 61 3.54 -11.56 14.85
CA TYR A 61 3.07 -10.17 14.85
C TYR A 61 3.37 -9.49 13.51
N ASP A 62 4.61 -9.56 12.99
CA ASP A 62 4.98 -8.99 11.68
C ASP A 62 4.10 -9.56 10.56
N LYS A 63 3.84 -10.88 10.58
CA LYS A 63 2.94 -11.53 9.62
C LYS A 63 1.50 -11.01 9.74
N TYR A 64 1.00 -10.88 10.97
CA TYR A 64 -0.34 -10.36 11.22
C TYR A 64 -0.48 -8.92 10.71
N VAL A 65 0.47 -8.04 11.03
CA VAL A 65 0.49 -6.65 10.55
C VAL A 65 0.52 -6.62 9.01
N TYR A 66 1.36 -7.44 8.38
CA TYR A 66 1.43 -7.52 6.93
C TYR A 66 0.07 -7.92 6.32
N LEU A 67 -0.55 -9.00 6.82
CA LEU A 67 -1.82 -9.50 6.31
C LEU A 67 -3.00 -8.55 6.59
N SER A 68 -2.95 -7.80 7.68
CA SER A 68 -4.00 -6.82 8.03
C SER A 68 -3.91 -5.51 7.28
N THR A 69 -2.75 -5.19 6.67
CA THR A 69 -2.49 -3.90 6.01
C THR A 69 -2.29 -4.00 4.50
N ARG A 70 -2.22 -5.22 3.94
CA ARG A 70 -1.94 -5.45 2.53
C ARG A 70 -3.06 -6.21 1.84
N ASP A 71 -3.25 -5.93 0.55
CA ASP A 71 -4.08 -6.73 -0.34
C ASP A 71 -3.31 -7.99 -0.78
N PRO A 72 -3.88 -9.19 -0.66
CA PRO A 72 -3.18 -10.45 -0.94
C PRO A 72 -2.88 -10.67 -2.42
N LEU A 73 -3.68 -10.11 -3.34
CA LEU A 73 -3.49 -10.27 -4.78
C LEU A 73 -2.37 -9.36 -5.28
N THR A 74 -2.50 -8.06 -5.00
CA THR A 74 -1.61 -7.04 -5.56
C THR A 74 -0.37 -6.78 -4.69
N GLY A 75 -0.41 -7.12 -3.40
CA GLY A 75 0.61 -6.79 -2.40
C GLY A 75 0.73 -5.29 -2.12
N LEU A 76 -0.16 -4.45 -2.67
CA LEU A 76 -0.30 -3.05 -2.29
C LEU A 76 -0.89 -2.94 -0.89
N TYR A 77 -0.93 -1.74 -0.33
CA TYR A 77 -1.70 -1.53 0.90
C TYR A 77 -3.19 -1.78 0.62
N ASN A 78 -3.96 -2.00 1.68
CA ASN A 78 -5.42 -2.09 1.59
C ASN A 78 -6.08 -0.77 2.04
N ARG A 79 -7.39 -0.67 1.85
CA ARG A 79 -8.22 0.48 2.25
C ARG A 79 -8.01 0.87 3.72
N ARG A 80 -7.95 -0.12 4.62
CA ARG A 80 -7.76 0.11 6.06
C ARG A 80 -6.47 0.87 6.34
N TYR A 81 -5.37 0.48 5.72
CA TYR A 81 -4.08 1.16 5.89
C TYR A 81 -4.13 2.62 5.48
N VAL A 82 -4.85 2.96 4.42
CA VAL A 82 -5.02 4.34 3.95
C VAL A 82 -5.71 5.18 5.02
N HIS A 83 -6.83 4.70 5.58
CA HIS A 83 -7.56 5.40 6.65
C HIS A 83 -6.67 5.62 7.88
N ASP A 84 -5.93 4.60 8.29
CA ASP A 84 -5.05 4.69 9.47
C ASP A 84 -3.89 5.67 9.25
N LYS A 85 -3.36 5.75 8.03
CA LYS A 85 -2.18 6.56 7.69
C LYS A 85 -2.49 8.00 7.33
N PHE A 86 -3.63 8.28 6.74
CA PHE A 86 -3.98 9.62 6.27
C PHE A 86 -3.80 10.70 7.34
N ARG A 87 -4.29 10.44 8.57
CA ARG A 87 -4.18 11.42 9.68
C ARG A 87 -2.72 11.81 9.98
N SER A 88 -1.81 10.85 9.97
CA SER A 88 -0.40 11.12 10.21
C SER A 88 0.27 11.82 9.02
N LEU A 89 -0.17 11.50 7.80
CA LEU A 89 0.30 12.11 6.56
C LEU A 89 -0.16 13.57 6.46
N ALA A 90 -1.42 13.86 6.80
CA ALA A 90 -1.96 15.22 6.87
C ALA A 90 -1.17 16.09 7.86
N LYS A 91 -0.94 15.60 9.08
CA LYS A 91 -0.08 16.30 10.05
C LYS A 91 1.34 16.56 9.56
N TYR A 92 1.89 15.66 8.78
CA TYR A 92 3.20 15.86 8.15
C TYR A 92 3.13 16.95 7.07
N ALA A 93 2.11 16.91 6.21
CA ALA A 93 1.89 17.88 5.15
C ALA A 93 1.73 19.31 5.71
N ASP A 94 0.90 19.48 6.76
CA ASP A 94 0.72 20.76 7.45
C ASP A 94 2.03 21.30 7.99
N ARG A 95 2.83 20.46 8.68
CA ARG A 95 4.11 20.90 9.26
C ARG A 95 5.16 21.26 8.22
N LYS A 96 5.10 20.66 7.02
CA LYS A 96 6.06 20.87 5.95
C LYS A 96 5.55 21.85 4.88
N ASN A 97 4.33 22.33 5.03
CA ASN A 97 3.64 23.19 4.05
C ASN A 97 3.68 22.58 2.64
N VAL A 98 3.27 21.32 2.56
CA VAL A 98 3.18 20.55 1.30
C VAL A 98 1.78 19.98 1.14
N ASN A 99 1.41 19.61 -0.07
CA ASN A 99 0.10 19.06 -0.39
C ASN A 99 0.13 17.53 -0.45
N ILE A 100 -1.06 16.91 -0.30
CA ILE A 100 -1.26 15.48 -0.55
C ILE A 100 -2.28 15.36 -1.68
N SER A 101 -1.89 14.74 -2.80
CA SER A 101 -2.85 14.33 -3.82
C SER A 101 -3.42 12.98 -3.46
N ILE A 102 -4.74 12.89 -3.51
CA ILE A 102 -5.50 11.65 -3.48
C ILE A 102 -5.94 11.38 -4.91
N LEU A 103 -5.43 10.28 -5.48
CA LEU A 103 -5.84 9.80 -6.80
C LEU A 103 -6.66 8.52 -6.60
N LEU A 104 -7.91 8.51 -7.04
CA LEU A 104 -8.72 7.31 -7.20
C LEU A 104 -8.62 6.84 -8.65
N LEU A 105 -8.39 5.54 -8.83
CA LEU A 105 -8.28 4.91 -10.13
C LEU A 105 -9.25 3.72 -10.20
N ASP A 106 -9.90 3.56 -11.34
CA ASP A 106 -10.81 2.45 -11.64
C ASP A 106 -10.45 1.86 -13.01
N VAL A 107 -10.40 0.53 -13.10
CA VAL A 107 -10.12 -0.16 -14.37
C VAL A 107 -11.39 -0.18 -15.21
N ASN A 108 -11.36 0.51 -16.35
CA ASN A 108 -12.52 0.59 -17.24
C ASN A 108 -12.89 -0.79 -17.79
N ASP A 109 -14.17 -1.07 -17.79
CA ASP A 109 -14.76 -2.31 -18.33
C ASP A 109 -14.15 -3.61 -17.74
N PHE A 110 -13.63 -3.56 -16.49
CA PHE A 110 -12.99 -4.70 -15.81
C PHE A 110 -13.91 -5.93 -15.73
N LYS A 111 -15.22 -5.71 -15.57
CA LYS A 111 -16.19 -6.80 -15.62
C LYS A 111 -16.19 -7.50 -16.99
N GLU A 112 -16.10 -6.75 -18.10
CA GLU A 112 -16.02 -7.34 -19.45
C GLU A 112 -14.77 -8.21 -19.61
N ILE A 113 -13.63 -7.77 -19.02
CA ILE A 113 -12.39 -8.57 -19.01
C ILE A 113 -12.61 -9.89 -18.27
N ASN A 114 -13.22 -9.86 -17.07
CA ASN A 114 -13.51 -11.07 -16.30
C ASN A 114 -14.50 -12.01 -17.03
N ASP A 115 -15.57 -11.43 -17.59
CA ASP A 115 -16.62 -12.22 -18.26
C ASP A 115 -16.10 -12.88 -19.55
N GLN A 116 -15.18 -12.24 -20.26
CA GLN A 116 -14.65 -12.72 -21.53
C GLN A 116 -13.42 -13.63 -21.38
N TYR A 117 -12.50 -13.32 -20.44
CA TYR A 117 -11.20 -13.99 -20.32
C TYR A 117 -11.03 -14.75 -18.99
N GLY A 118 -12.04 -14.64 -18.10
CA GLY A 118 -12.04 -15.30 -16.80
C GLY A 118 -11.36 -14.51 -15.68
N HIS A 119 -11.69 -14.85 -14.44
CA HIS A 119 -11.17 -14.16 -13.26
C HIS A 119 -9.65 -14.24 -13.07
N GLN A 120 -9.02 -15.30 -13.60
CA GLN A 120 -7.55 -15.42 -13.52
C GLN A 120 -6.86 -14.35 -14.35
N GLU A 121 -7.41 -14.00 -15.51
CA GLU A 121 -6.90 -12.93 -16.35
C GLU A 121 -7.15 -11.56 -15.69
N GLY A 122 -8.35 -11.33 -15.12
CA GLY A 122 -8.60 -10.14 -14.32
C GLY A 122 -7.61 -9.97 -13.16
N ASP A 123 -7.29 -11.06 -12.46
CA ASP A 123 -6.28 -11.06 -11.41
C ASP A 123 -4.87 -10.73 -11.95
N SER A 124 -4.51 -11.22 -13.15
CA SER A 124 -3.26 -10.89 -13.85
C SER A 124 -3.21 -9.39 -14.16
N VAL A 125 -4.28 -8.83 -14.73
CA VAL A 125 -4.41 -7.39 -15.01
C VAL A 125 -4.19 -6.55 -13.75
N LEU A 126 -4.85 -6.87 -12.63
CA LEU A 126 -4.69 -6.14 -11.37
C LEU A 126 -3.25 -6.27 -10.81
N GLY A 127 -2.63 -7.44 -10.97
CA GLY A 127 -1.24 -7.69 -10.59
C GLY A 127 -0.24 -6.84 -11.38
N THR A 128 -0.41 -6.80 -12.70
CA THR A 128 0.39 -5.99 -13.63
C THR A 128 0.21 -4.50 -13.34
N LEU A 129 -1.04 -4.03 -13.21
CA LEU A 129 -1.34 -2.65 -12.86
C LEU A 129 -0.68 -2.23 -11.55
N SER A 130 -0.70 -3.10 -10.53
CA SER A 130 -0.03 -2.84 -9.27
C SER A 130 1.49 -2.70 -9.40
N THR A 131 2.08 -3.38 -10.38
CA THR A 131 3.52 -3.32 -10.68
C THR A 131 3.85 -2.00 -11.40
N LEU A 132 3.05 -1.61 -12.38
CA LEU A 132 3.19 -0.33 -13.08
C LEU A 132 3.09 0.85 -12.11
N LEU A 133 2.10 0.83 -11.19
CA LEU A 133 1.96 1.83 -10.14
C LEU A 133 3.23 1.95 -9.26
N ARG A 134 3.83 0.82 -8.87
CA ARG A 134 5.07 0.85 -8.06
C ARG A 134 6.27 1.40 -8.81
N HIS A 135 6.31 1.26 -10.13
CA HIS A 135 7.40 1.79 -10.95
C HIS A 135 7.28 3.29 -11.16
N SER A 136 6.05 3.80 -11.30
CA SER A 136 5.81 5.22 -11.58
C SER A 136 5.74 6.08 -10.32
N PHE A 137 5.30 5.50 -9.20
CA PHE A 137 5.22 6.19 -7.91
C PHE A 137 6.34 5.74 -6.97
N GLY A 138 6.87 6.67 -6.21
CA GLY A 138 8.03 6.43 -5.36
C GLY A 138 7.69 5.75 -4.01
N PRO A 139 8.73 5.38 -3.24
CA PRO A 139 8.54 4.69 -1.95
C PRO A 139 7.89 5.55 -0.85
N LYS A 140 7.77 6.86 -1.07
CA LYS A 140 7.08 7.79 -0.16
C LYS A 140 5.59 7.87 -0.44
N ASP A 141 5.14 7.39 -1.60
CA ASP A 141 3.74 7.37 -1.98
C ASP A 141 3.04 6.15 -1.36
N ILE A 142 1.80 6.31 -0.94
CA ILE A 142 0.98 5.21 -0.44
C ILE A 142 0.14 4.71 -1.61
N LEU A 143 0.40 3.48 -2.05
CA LEU A 143 -0.33 2.80 -3.11
C LEU A 143 -1.18 1.72 -2.47
N ALA A 144 -2.50 1.73 -2.69
CA ALA A 144 -3.40 0.76 -2.11
C ALA A 144 -4.44 0.28 -3.12
N ARG A 145 -4.92 -0.96 -2.92
CA ARG A 145 -6.14 -1.44 -3.56
C ARG A 145 -7.32 -1.01 -2.69
N TRP A 146 -8.24 -0.26 -3.30
CA TRP A 146 -9.36 0.37 -2.59
C TRP A 146 -10.62 -0.50 -2.59
N GLY A 147 -10.87 -1.16 -3.72
CA GLY A 147 -12.00 -2.06 -3.96
C GLY A 147 -11.62 -3.21 -4.89
N GLY A 148 -12.57 -3.78 -5.60
CA GLY A 148 -12.38 -4.88 -6.56
C GLY A 148 -11.35 -4.53 -7.64
N ASP A 149 -11.65 -3.53 -8.43
CA ASP A 149 -10.87 -2.99 -9.57
C ASP A 149 -10.39 -1.56 -9.32
N GLU A 150 -10.58 -1.06 -8.09
CA GLU A 150 -10.25 0.29 -7.69
C GLU A 150 -8.92 0.35 -6.95
N PHE A 151 -8.14 1.38 -7.25
CA PHE A 151 -6.88 1.70 -6.57
C PHE A 151 -6.91 3.13 -6.03
N ILE A 152 -6.14 3.37 -4.99
CA ILE A 152 -5.93 4.71 -4.44
C ILE A 152 -4.46 4.99 -4.25
N ILE A 153 -4.06 6.23 -4.56
CA ILE A 153 -2.69 6.71 -4.36
C ILE A 153 -2.76 7.98 -3.51
N LEU A 154 -1.96 8.01 -2.44
CA LEU A 154 -1.70 9.22 -1.69
C LEU A 154 -0.26 9.64 -1.98
N SER A 155 -0.07 10.76 -2.68
CA SER A 155 1.24 11.30 -3.04
C SER A 155 1.45 12.65 -2.40
N VAL A 156 2.51 12.80 -1.61
CA VAL A 156 2.91 14.09 -1.04
C VAL A 156 3.75 14.85 -2.06
N PHE A 157 3.38 16.08 -2.33
CA PHE A 157 4.08 16.92 -3.30
C PHE A 157 4.14 18.39 -2.86
N SER A 158 5.19 19.06 -3.25
CA SER A 158 5.36 20.52 -3.15
C SER A 158 5.29 21.21 -4.53
N ASP A 159 5.51 20.44 -5.59
CA ASP A 159 5.50 20.90 -6.99
C ASP A 159 4.52 20.02 -7.79
N VAL A 160 3.54 20.66 -8.41
CA VAL A 160 2.52 20.01 -9.25
C VAL A 160 3.15 19.28 -10.43
N ASN A 161 4.24 19.78 -10.99
CA ASN A 161 4.92 19.16 -12.13
C ASN A 161 5.46 17.77 -11.77
N VAL A 162 5.97 17.60 -10.55
CA VAL A 162 6.46 16.29 -10.06
C VAL A 162 5.33 15.26 -10.03
N LEU A 163 4.14 15.66 -9.56
CA LEU A 163 2.98 14.79 -9.55
C LEU A 163 2.49 14.46 -10.96
N SER A 164 2.37 15.49 -11.81
CA SER A 164 1.96 15.34 -13.21
C SER A 164 2.89 14.40 -13.99
N ASN A 165 4.21 14.50 -13.76
CA ASN A 165 5.19 13.61 -14.38
C ASN A 165 4.99 12.15 -13.94
N LYS A 166 4.69 11.88 -12.67
CA LYS A 166 4.39 10.52 -12.18
C LYS A 166 3.12 9.95 -12.84
N ILE A 167 2.07 10.76 -12.96
CA ILE A 167 0.82 10.34 -13.60
C ILE A 167 1.05 10.05 -15.08
N ASN A 168 1.79 10.91 -15.77
CA ASN A 168 2.11 10.76 -17.20
C ASN A 168 3.01 9.53 -17.43
N ASP A 169 4.03 9.30 -16.58
CA ASP A 169 4.87 8.09 -16.65
C ASP A 169 4.01 6.83 -16.47
N PHE A 170 3.09 6.86 -15.50
CA PHE A 170 2.18 5.74 -15.28
C PHE A 170 1.27 5.49 -16.50
N LYS A 171 0.63 6.54 -17.05
CA LYS A 171 -0.20 6.42 -18.25
C LYS A 171 0.60 5.89 -19.45
N SER A 172 1.81 6.39 -19.66
CA SER A 172 2.69 5.93 -20.76
C SER A 172 3.08 4.45 -20.60
N ARG A 173 3.34 3.99 -19.39
CA ARG A 173 3.63 2.56 -19.12
C ARG A 173 2.41 1.69 -19.31
N LEU A 174 1.22 2.18 -18.90
CA LEU A 174 -0.04 1.49 -19.08
C LEU A 174 -0.35 1.27 -20.57
N ASP A 175 -0.14 2.31 -21.38
CA ASP A 175 -0.37 2.28 -22.83
C ASP A 175 0.65 1.40 -23.58
N ALA A 176 1.88 1.27 -23.04
CA ALA A 176 2.96 0.48 -23.62
C ALA A 176 2.98 -0.98 -23.13
N GLU A 177 2.11 -1.34 -22.17
CA GLU A 177 2.10 -2.70 -21.61
C GLU A 177 1.52 -3.70 -22.60
N ASP A 178 2.19 -4.84 -22.71
CA ASP A 178 1.73 -5.97 -23.54
C ASP A 178 0.85 -6.91 -22.68
N TRP A 179 -0.47 -6.73 -22.79
CA TRP A 179 -1.45 -7.46 -21.99
C TRP A 179 -1.66 -8.87 -22.55
N GLU A 180 -1.59 -9.90 -21.69
CA GLU A 180 -1.66 -11.31 -22.08
C GLU A 180 -2.92 -11.66 -22.91
N TYR A 181 -4.05 -10.97 -22.63
CA TYR A 181 -5.32 -11.20 -23.35
C TYR A 181 -5.46 -10.40 -24.66
N LYS A 182 -4.40 -9.81 -25.18
CA LYS A 182 -4.39 -9.04 -26.45
C LYS A 182 -5.41 -7.90 -26.54
N GLY A 183 -5.88 -7.39 -25.40
CA GLY A 183 -6.72 -6.21 -25.29
C GLY A 183 -5.97 -5.05 -24.67
N ASN A 184 -6.57 -3.87 -24.64
CA ASN A 184 -6.01 -2.70 -23.98
C ASN A 184 -6.71 -2.47 -22.64
N VAL A 185 -5.92 -2.35 -21.57
CA VAL A 185 -6.43 -1.88 -20.27
C VAL A 185 -6.42 -0.36 -20.26
N SER A 186 -7.53 0.23 -19.91
CA SER A 186 -7.64 1.66 -19.67
C SER A 186 -8.15 1.91 -18.26
N ILE A 187 -7.84 3.08 -17.73
CA ILE A 187 -8.23 3.48 -16.39
C ILE A 187 -8.87 4.85 -16.42
N SER A 188 -9.79 5.08 -15.48
CA SER A 188 -10.30 6.41 -15.15
C SER A 188 -9.67 6.88 -13.85
N ILE A 189 -9.24 8.15 -13.78
CA ILE A 189 -8.51 8.73 -12.65
C ILE A 189 -9.25 9.96 -12.15
N GLY A 190 -9.66 9.96 -10.87
CA GLY A 190 -10.13 11.16 -10.21
C GLY A 190 -9.12 11.66 -9.17
N GLN A 191 -9.00 12.96 -9.05
CA GLN A 191 -8.04 13.62 -8.15
C GLN A 191 -8.73 14.58 -7.20
N ALA A 192 -8.26 14.61 -5.94
CA ALA A 192 -8.52 15.67 -4.98
C ALA A 192 -7.24 15.97 -4.19
N VAL A 193 -7.09 17.20 -3.69
CA VAL A 193 -5.85 17.70 -3.06
C VAL A 193 -6.13 18.19 -1.65
N TYR A 194 -5.42 17.63 -0.67
CA TYR A 194 -5.37 18.14 0.70
C TYR A 194 -4.29 19.21 0.82
N PRO A 195 -4.51 20.31 1.54
CA PRO A 195 -5.78 20.76 2.16
C PRO A 195 -6.65 21.61 1.22
N VAL A 196 -6.25 21.76 -0.05
CA VAL A 196 -6.82 22.74 -1.00
C VAL A 196 -8.31 22.48 -1.25
N ASP A 197 -8.67 21.24 -1.58
CA ASP A 197 -10.05 20.89 -1.94
C ASP A 197 -10.89 20.53 -0.70
N ALA A 198 -10.28 19.87 0.29
CA ALA A 198 -10.89 19.56 1.57
C ALA A 198 -9.86 19.23 2.65
N ALA A 199 -10.29 19.34 3.93
CA ALA A 199 -9.46 19.10 5.11
C ALA A 199 -9.60 17.67 5.69
N ASN A 200 -10.52 16.86 5.21
CA ASN A 200 -10.69 15.49 5.70
C ASN A 200 -10.75 14.46 4.56
N LEU A 201 -10.32 13.24 4.89
CA LEU A 201 -10.20 12.15 3.92
C LEU A 201 -11.54 11.85 3.22
N GLN A 202 -12.65 11.81 3.95
CA GLN A 202 -13.93 11.43 3.36
C GLN A 202 -14.35 12.40 2.25
N LYS A 203 -14.29 13.70 2.51
CA LYS A 203 -14.61 14.72 1.49
C LYS A 203 -13.67 14.68 0.30
N LEU A 204 -12.38 14.41 0.54
CA LEU A 204 -11.41 14.25 -0.54
C LEU A 204 -11.71 13.01 -1.40
N LEU A 205 -12.13 11.91 -0.76
CA LEU A 205 -12.56 10.71 -1.47
C LEU A 205 -13.80 10.96 -2.31
N ASP A 206 -14.80 11.65 -1.74
CA ASP A 206 -16.06 11.97 -2.44
C ASP A 206 -15.78 12.86 -3.68
N LEU A 207 -14.87 13.83 -3.56
CA LEU A 207 -14.46 14.69 -4.68
C LEU A 207 -13.67 13.92 -5.74
N ALA A 208 -12.72 13.09 -5.32
CA ALA A 208 -11.94 12.27 -6.25
C ALA A 208 -12.85 11.26 -6.98
N ASP A 209 -13.82 10.65 -6.28
CA ASP A 209 -14.79 9.73 -6.89
C ASP A 209 -15.65 10.43 -7.95
N ASN A 210 -16.18 11.62 -7.66
CA ASN A 210 -16.94 12.41 -8.63
C ASN A 210 -16.10 12.73 -9.87
N ASN A 211 -14.85 13.17 -9.70
CA ASN A 211 -13.94 13.48 -10.81
C ASN A 211 -13.61 12.23 -11.64
N MET A 212 -13.40 11.09 -10.99
CA MET A 212 -13.20 9.79 -11.66
C MET A 212 -14.42 9.34 -12.45
N TYR A 213 -15.60 9.54 -11.89
CA TYR A 213 -16.85 9.21 -12.57
C TYR A 213 -17.05 10.06 -13.85
N GLU A 214 -16.74 11.34 -13.83
CA GLU A 214 -16.76 12.21 -15.01
C GLU A 214 -15.82 11.69 -16.11
N GLU A 215 -14.57 11.33 -15.75
CA GLU A 215 -13.61 10.73 -16.70
C GLU A 215 -14.15 9.42 -17.28
N LYS A 216 -14.77 8.57 -16.45
CA LYS A 216 -15.38 7.30 -16.87
C LYS A 216 -16.55 7.51 -17.86
N VAL A 217 -17.36 8.53 -17.64
CA VAL A 217 -18.46 8.90 -18.57
C VAL A 217 -17.88 9.38 -19.91
N HIS A 218 -16.83 10.19 -19.89
CA HIS A 218 -16.14 10.63 -21.11
C HIS A 218 -15.52 9.46 -21.90
N PHE A 219 -14.89 8.53 -21.22
CA PHE A 219 -14.34 7.31 -21.82
C PHE A 219 -15.43 6.50 -22.52
N LYS A 220 -16.55 6.22 -21.86
CA LYS A 220 -17.68 5.48 -22.42
C LYS A 220 -18.28 6.16 -23.65
N LYS A 221 -18.42 7.48 -23.64
CA LYS A 221 -18.90 8.25 -24.81
C LYS A 221 -17.97 8.10 -26.00
N LYS A 222 -16.64 8.24 -25.83
CA LYS A 222 -15.65 8.06 -26.89
C LYS A 222 -15.72 6.64 -27.49
N ARG A 223 -15.84 5.60 -26.66
CA ARG A 223 -15.92 4.20 -27.10
C ARG A 223 -17.25 3.93 -27.84
N GLY A 224 -18.35 4.51 -27.39
CA GLY A 224 -19.66 4.41 -28.07
C GLY A 224 -19.65 5.03 -29.47
N ILE A 225 -19.01 6.17 -29.65
CA ILE A 225 -18.84 6.82 -30.96
C ILE A 225 -17.97 5.96 -31.91
N GLN A 226 -16.90 5.34 -31.40
CA GLN A 226 -16.06 4.44 -32.22
C GLN A 226 -16.83 3.18 -32.67
N LYS A 227 -17.68 2.59 -31.82
CA LYS A 227 -18.52 1.42 -32.20
C LYS A 227 -19.63 1.76 -33.19
N SER A 228 -20.10 3.03 -33.27
CA SER A 228 -21.12 3.45 -34.22
C SER A 228 -20.56 3.83 -35.59
N ASN A 229 -19.23 3.93 -35.73
CA ASN A 229 -18.54 4.30 -36.98
C ASN A 229 -17.90 3.08 -37.69
N ILE A 230 -18.16 1.85 -37.23
CA ILE A 230 -17.79 0.58 -37.84
C ILE A 230 -19.07 -0.13 -38.35
#